data_e5221a22611d8003764a7e10c90ebd9e
#
_entry.id   e5221a22611d8003764a7e10c90ebd9e
#
_cell.length_a   1.000
_cell.length_b   1.000
_cell.length_c   1.000
_cell.angle_alpha   90.00
_cell.angle_beta   90.00
_cell.angle_gamma   90.00
#
_symmetry.space_group_name_H-M   'P 1'
#
loop_
_entity.id
_entity.type
_entity.pdbx_description
1 polymer ?
#
loop_
_entity_poly.entity_id
_entity_poly.type
_entity_poly.pdbx_seq_one_letter_code
_entity_poly.pdbx_strand_id
1 'polypeptide(L)'
;MMAIRDNPIAATTMGINMPLVKTTTFGISAMYAGIGGALFTYASEFVSPDAFNFFIAVYILVGSVVGGIVSIPGAIFGGLFIVFMPNWAQDLRLAFEWLPPPWAIFGLFLILLIYFVPFGVWGAIERLMAWTKRSVAR
;
A
#
# COMPACT_ATOMS: atom_id res chain seq x y z
N MET A 1 -19.34 -6.36 3.22
CA MET A 1 -18.46 -5.27 2.73
C MET A 1 -18.35 -5.24 1.19
N MET A 2 -18.22 -6.37 0.49
CA MET A 2 -18.19 -6.38 -0.99
C MET A 2 -19.42 -5.71 -1.63
N ALA A 3 -20.63 -6.04 -1.18
CA ALA A 3 -21.87 -5.43 -1.71
C ALA A 3 -21.90 -3.89 -1.64
N ILE A 4 -21.33 -3.31 -0.56
CA ILE A 4 -21.25 -1.85 -0.40
C ILE A 4 -20.24 -1.23 -1.36
N ARG A 5 -19.15 -1.94 -1.65
CA ARG A 5 -18.12 -1.50 -2.60
C ARG A 5 -18.66 -1.48 -4.03
N ASP A 6 -19.42 -2.52 -4.39
CA ASP A 6 -19.86 -2.71 -5.77
C ASP A 6 -21.08 -1.83 -6.10
N ASN A 7 -22.04 -1.71 -5.19
CA ASN A 7 -23.18 -0.80 -5.35
C ASN A 7 -23.76 -0.33 -4.02
N PRO A 8 -23.36 0.88 -3.54
CA PRO A 8 -23.81 1.41 -2.26
C PRO A 8 -25.32 1.67 -2.20
N ILE A 9 -25.96 2.03 -3.32
CA ILE A 9 -27.40 2.30 -3.39
C ILE A 9 -28.19 1.02 -3.21
N ALA A 10 -27.81 -0.06 -3.90
CA ALA A 10 -28.47 -1.35 -3.76
C ALA A 10 -28.30 -1.95 -2.36
N ALA A 11 -27.15 -1.69 -1.70
CA ALA A 11 -26.93 -2.14 -0.33
C ALA A 11 -27.88 -1.45 0.67
N THR A 12 -28.16 -0.15 0.51
CA THR A 12 -29.09 0.58 1.38
C THR A 12 -30.53 0.14 1.18
N THR A 13 -30.95 -0.17 -0.04
CA THR A 13 -32.31 -0.68 -0.31
C THR A 13 -32.54 -2.07 0.29
N MET A 14 -31.49 -2.85 0.48
CA MET A 14 -31.55 -4.14 1.19
C MET A 14 -31.47 -4.02 2.72
N GLY A 15 -31.58 -2.80 3.28
CA GLY A 15 -31.63 -2.56 4.72
C GLY A 15 -30.27 -2.50 5.41
N ILE A 16 -29.16 -2.42 4.67
CA ILE A 16 -27.82 -2.30 5.26
C ILE A 16 -27.62 -0.87 5.78
N ASN A 17 -27.33 -0.75 7.06
CA ASN A 17 -27.00 0.55 7.69
C ASN A 17 -25.58 0.99 7.30
N MET A 18 -25.49 1.82 6.26
CA MET A 18 -24.23 2.33 5.71
C MET A 18 -23.33 3.06 6.72
N PRO A 19 -23.86 4.01 7.53
CA PRO A 19 -23.06 4.66 8.56
C PRO A 19 -22.41 3.68 9.53
N LEU A 20 -23.17 2.71 10.02
CA LEU A 20 -22.67 1.73 10.97
C LEU A 20 -21.56 0.87 10.35
N VAL A 21 -21.73 0.39 9.13
CA VAL A 21 -20.69 -0.41 8.46
C VAL A 21 -19.43 0.40 8.19
N LYS A 22 -19.55 1.65 7.78
CA LYS A 22 -18.39 2.54 7.58
C LYS A 22 -17.66 2.80 8.90
N THR A 23 -18.39 3.11 9.97
CA THR A 23 -17.79 3.38 11.28
C THR A 23 -17.09 2.16 11.85
N THR A 24 -17.70 0.98 11.77
CA THR A 24 -17.05 -0.26 12.25
C THR A 24 -15.82 -0.62 11.43
N THR A 25 -15.86 -0.45 10.11
CA THR A 25 -14.69 -0.68 9.25
C THR A 25 -13.55 0.27 9.57
N PHE A 26 -13.89 1.55 9.78
CA PHE A 26 -12.88 2.56 10.17
C PHE A 26 -12.30 2.26 11.55
N GLY A 27 -13.12 1.83 12.51
CA GLY A 27 -12.67 1.41 13.85
C GLY A 27 -11.69 0.24 13.80
N ILE A 28 -11.98 -0.78 13.00
CA ILE A 28 -11.06 -1.93 12.79
C ILE A 28 -9.77 -1.45 12.14
N SER A 29 -9.83 -0.60 11.13
CA SER A 29 -8.64 -0.03 10.49
C SER A 29 -7.77 0.76 11.46
N ALA A 30 -8.40 1.58 12.31
CA ALA A 30 -7.70 2.34 13.36
C ALA A 30 -7.01 1.43 14.39
N MET A 31 -7.65 0.31 14.75
CA MET A 31 -7.05 -0.69 15.63
C MET A 31 -5.77 -1.29 15.02
N TYR A 32 -5.79 -1.69 13.75
CA TYR A 32 -4.59 -2.18 13.06
C TYR A 32 -3.50 -1.12 12.96
N ALA A 33 -3.86 0.13 12.67
CA ALA A 33 -2.91 1.24 12.64
C ALA A 33 -2.28 1.49 14.01
N GLY A 34 -3.07 1.38 15.10
CA GLY A 34 -2.57 1.50 16.47
C GLY A 34 -1.57 0.40 16.84
N ILE A 35 -1.86 -0.85 16.48
CA ILE A 35 -0.93 -1.98 16.68
C ILE A 35 0.36 -1.73 15.88
N GLY A 36 0.25 -1.32 14.62
CA GLY A 36 1.41 -0.99 13.79
C GLY A 36 2.27 0.13 14.38
N GLY A 37 1.65 1.19 14.90
CA GLY A 37 2.34 2.27 15.60
C GLY A 37 3.04 1.83 16.88
N ALA A 38 2.42 0.97 17.66
CA ALA A 38 3.03 0.41 18.87
C ALA A 38 4.26 -0.46 18.55
N LEU A 39 4.17 -1.30 17.53
CA LEU A 39 5.30 -2.11 17.06
C LEU A 39 6.43 -1.24 16.51
N PHE A 40 6.10 -0.19 15.79
CA PHE A 40 7.10 0.79 15.28
C PHE A 40 7.82 1.47 16.44
N THR A 41 7.10 1.94 17.46
CA THR A 41 7.67 2.56 18.66
C THR A 41 8.61 1.59 19.41
N TYR A 42 8.20 0.34 19.54
CA TYR A 42 9.02 -0.70 20.18
C TYR A 42 10.32 -0.97 19.40
N ALA A 43 10.24 -1.04 18.08
CA ALA A 43 11.40 -1.29 17.21
C ALA A 43 12.38 -0.12 17.13
N SER A 44 11.87 1.11 17.29
CA SER A 44 12.68 2.35 17.17
C SER A 44 13.30 2.81 18.49
N GLU A 45 13.01 2.13 19.61
CA GLU A 45 13.45 2.44 20.99
C GLU A 45 13.10 3.87 21.44
N PHE A 46 13.27 4.87 20.56
CA PHE A 46 12.93 6.27 20.81
C PHE A 46 12.20 6.85 19.60
N VAL A 47 11.05 7.46 19.83
CA VAL A 47 10.22 8.11 18.81
C VAL A 47 10.07 9.59 19.14
N SER A 48 10.69 10.46 18.33
CA SER A 48 10.50 11.89 18.39
C SER A 48 9.23 12.32 17.62
N PRO A 49 8.62 13.46 17.92
CA PRO A 49 7.51 14.01 17.14
C PRO A 49 7.86 14.19 15.64
N ASP A 50 9.12 14.47 15.33
CA ASP A 50 9.61 14.63 13.95
C ASP A 50 9.60 13.33 13.14
N ALA A 51 9.55 12.17 13.81
CA ALA A 51 9.40 10.87 13.14
C ALA A 51 8.07 10.74 12.40
N PHE A 52 7.03 11.49 12.79
CA PHE A 52 5.71 11.48 12.14
C PHE A 52 5.51 12.71 11.25
N ASN A 53 6.40 12.91 10.29
CA ASN A 53 6.32 14.03 9.37
C ASN A 53 5.41 13.70 8.16
N PHE A 54 5.07 14.74 7.39
CA PHE A 54 4.24 14.62 6.20
C PHE A 54 4.78 13.60 5.18
N PHE A 55 6.09 13.46 5.04
CA PHE A 55 6.70 12.54 4.07
C PHE A 55 6.40 11.08 4.40
N ILE A 56 6.36 10.69 5.68
CA ILE A 56 5.98 9.33 6.08
C ILE A 56 4.53 9.02 5.68
N ALA A 57 3.62 9.97 5.84
CA ALA A 57 2.24 9.80 5.41
C ALA A 57 2.15 9.58 3.88
N VAL A 58 2.94 10.33 3.11
CA VAL A 58 3.05 10.14 1.67
C VAL A 58 3.65 8.76 1.33
N TYR A 59 4.70 8.32 2.00
CA TYR A 59 5.28 6.98 1.79
C TYR A 59 4.28 5.86 2.05
N ILE A 60 3.49 5.95 3.13
CA ILE A 60 2.46 4.96 3.45
C ILE A 60 1.37 4.93 2.37
N LEU A 61 0.93 6.11 1.91
CA LEU A 61 -0.04 6.21 0.82
C LEU A 61 0.49 5.57 -0.47
N VAL A 62 1.72 5.88 -0.82
CA VAL A 62 2.41 5.30 -1.98
C VAL A 62 2.50 3.78 -1.87
N GLY A 63 2.95 3.25 -0.73
CA GLY A 63 3.03 1.82 -0.51
C GLY A 63 1.68 1.12 -0.63
N SER A 64 0.62 1.77 -0.16
CA SER A 64 -0.75 1.25 -0.31
C SER A 64 -1.18 1.16 -1.78
N VAL A 65 -0.83 2.16 -2.60
CA VAL A 65 -1.13 2.17 -4.04
C VAL A 65 -0.30 1.11 -4.77
N VAL A 66 1.01 1.05 -4.48
CA VAL A 66 1.95 0.09 -5.08
C VAL A 66 1.56 -1.35 -4.76
N GLY A 67 1.24 -1.62 -3.50
CA GLY A 67 0.81 -2.96 -3.07
C GLY A 67 -0.52 -3.39 -3.67
N GLY A 68 -1.41 -2.42 -3.91
CA GLY A 68 -2.79 -2.64 -4.36
C GLY A 68 -3.78 -2.54 -3.21
N ILE A 69 -4.61 -1.50 -3.25
CA ILE A 69 -5.55 -1.10 -2.17
C ILE A 69 -6.59 -2.18 -1.84
N VAL A 70 -6.84 -3.13 -2.73
CA VAL A 70 -7.94 -4.10 -2.62
C VAL A 70 -7.50 -5.44 -2.05
N SER A 71 -6.20 -5.71 -1.96
CA SER A 71 -5.70 -7.04 -1.59
C SER A 71 -4.86 -7.03 -0.31
N ILE A 72 -5.12 -8.00 0.58
CA ILE A 72 -4.34 -8.18 1.81
C ILE A 72 -2.86 -8.51 1.51
N PRO A 73 -2.53 -9.42 0.58
CA PRO A 73 -1.14 -9.66 0.21
C PRO A 73 -0.47 -8.42 -0.40
N GLY A 74 -1.23 -7.60 -1.14
CA GLY A 74 -0.74 -6.33 -1.66
C GLY A 74 -0.30 -5.37 -0.56
N ALA A 75 -1.01 -5.31 0.56
CA ALA A 75 -0.63 -4.49 1.70
C ALA A 75 0.72 -4.92 2.30
N ILE A 76 1.01 -6.22 2.34
CA ILE A 76 2.30 -6.75 2.81
C ILE A 76 3.42 -6.34 1.83
N PHE A 77 3.22 -6.51 0.52
CA PHE A 77 4.17 -6.06 -0.49
C PHE A 77 4.40 -4.55 -0.45
N GLY A 78 3.34 -3.76 -0.27
CA GLY A 78 3.44 -2.31 -0.11
C GLY A 78 4.24 -1.90 1.11
N GLY A 79 4.04 -2.57 2.25
CA GLY A 79 4.83 -2.35 3.47
C GLY A 79 6.31 -2.68 3.29
N LEU A 80 6.64 -3.82 2.69
CA LEU A 80 8.01 -4.17 2.34
C LEU A 80 8.64 -3.16 1.38
N PHE A 81 7.88 -2.73 0.38
CA PHE A 81 8.34 -1.74 -0.59
C PHE A 81 8.73 -0.41 0.07
N ILE A 82 7.91 0.10 1.01
CA ILE A 82 8.20 1.36 1.72
C ILE A 82 9.53 1.29 2.49
N VAL A 83 9.84 0.14 3.08
CA VAL A 83 11.05 -0.04 3.89
C VAL A 83 12.28 -0.27 3.02
N PHE A 84 12.19 -1.14 2.03
CA PHE A 84 13.37 -1.55 1.26
C PHE A 84 13.76 -0.54 0.17
N MET A 85 12.79 0.09 -0.49
CA MET A 85 13.07 0.95 -1.64
C MET A 85 13.90 2.20 -1.32
N PRO A 86 13.67 2.95 -0.22
CA PRO A 86 14.51 4.09 0.14
C PRO A 86 15.95 3.67 0.46
N ASN A 87 16.13 2.51 1.13
CA ASN A 87 17.44 1.99 1.45
C ASN A 87 18.22 1.62 0.17
N TRP A 88 17.58 0.92 -0.76
CA TRP A 88 18.17 0.61 -2.06
C TRP A 88 18.52 1.85 -2.89
N ALA A 89 17.68 2.88 -2.84
CA ALA A 89 17.97 4.14 -3.51
C ALA A 89 19.19 4.87 -2.91
N GLN A 90 19.40 4.74 -1.60
CA GLN A 90 20.62 5.27 -0.93
C GLN A 90 21.86 4.48 -1.33
N ASP A 91 21.81 3.15 -1.29
CA ASP A 91 22.92 2.28 -1.68
C ASP A 91 23.33 2.50 -3.13
N LEU A 92 22.35 2.66 -4.02
CA LEU A 92 22.60 2.94 -5.43
C LEU A 92 23.32 4.30 -5.63
N ARG A 93 22.95 5.32 -4.86
CA ARG A 93 23.61 6.61 -4.90
C ARG A 93 25.05 6.54 -4.36
N LEU A 94 25.30 5.74 -3.33
CA LEU A 94 26.66 5.53 -2.81
C LEU A 94 27.56 4.83 -3.83
N ALA A 95 26.98 3.96 -4.66
CA ALA A 95 27.69 3.27 -5.74
C ALA A 95 27.97 4.18 -6.96
N PHE A 96 27.10 5.17 -7.21
CA PHE A 96 27.17 6.07 -8.37
C PHE A 96 26.92 7.51 -7.94
N GLU A 97 27.96 8.27 -7.66
CA GLU A 97 27.91 9.66 -7.16
C GLU A 97 27.16 10.63 -8.08
N TRP A 98 27.03 10.34 -9.36
CA TRP A 98 26.36 11.20 -10.33
C TRP A 98 24.83 10.98 -10.43
N LEU A 99 24.26 10.03 -9.66
CA LEU A 99 22.81 9.81 -9.61
C LEU A 99 22.11 10.93 -8.83
N PRO A 100 20.86 11.25 -9.21
CA PRO A 100 20.03 12.20 -8.48
C PRO A 100 19.80 11.74 -7.03
N PRO A 101 19.40 12.64 -6.13
CA PRO A 101 19.19 12.32 -4.73
C PRO A 101 18.15 11.20 -4.54
N PRO A 102 18.21 10.39 -3.47
CA PRO A 102 17.39 9.21 -3.27
C PRO A 102 15.88 9.43 -3.39
N TRP A 103 15.40 10.61 -2.97
CA TRP A 103 13.98 10.98 -3.12
C TRP A 103 13.54 11.16 -4.58
N ALA A 104 14.43 11.61 -5.46
CA ALA A 104 14.15 11.75 -6.89
C ALA A 104 14.13 10.38 -7.58
N ILE A 105 15.05 9.49 -7.22
CA ILE A 105 15.07 8.09 -7.69
C ILE A 105 13.78 7.39 -7.27
N PHE A 106 13.37 7.56 -6.00
CA PHE A 106 12.13 7.02 -5.48
C PHE A 106 10.91 7.55 -6.25
N GLY A 107 10.83 8.87 -6.48
CA GLY A 107 9.74 9.49 -7.23
C GLY A 107 9.67 9.00 -8.68
N LEU A 108 10.81 8.89 -9.36
CA LEU A 108 10.89 8.35 -10.73
C LEU A 108 10.40 6.90 -10.80
N PHE A 109 10.88 6.06 -9.88
CA PHE A 109 10.49 4.66 -9.78
C PHE A 109 8.99 4.52 -9.52
N LEU A 110 8.42 5.40 -8.69
CA LEU A 110 7.01 5.45 -8.37
C LEU A 110 6.14 5.76 -9.60
N ILE A 111 6.53 6.78 -10.37
CA ILE A 111 5.86 7.15 -11.62
C ILE A 111 5.88 5.97 -12.59
N LEU A 112 7.02 5.32 -12.74
CA LEU A 112 7.22 4.17 -13.60
C LEU A 112 6.34 2.99 -13.15
N LEU A 113 6.26 2.76 -11.84
CA LEU A 113 5.46 1.68 -11.26
C LEU A 113 3.96 1.91 -11.46
N ILE A 114 3.45 3.13 -11.23
CA ILE A 114 2.04 3.49 -11.49
C ILE A 114 1.72 3.37 -12.99
N TYR A 115 2.65 3.74 -13.86
CA TYR A 115 2.46 3.64 -15.31
C TYR A 115 2.36 2.19 -15.79
N PHE A 116 3.24 1.31 -15.30
CA PHE A 116 3.26 -0.11 -15.70
C PHE A 116 2.25 -0.97 -14.96
N VAL A 117 1.91 -0.62 -13.72
CA VAL A 117 1.11 -1.48 -12.82
C VAL A 117 -0.05 -0.69 -12.18
N PRO A 118 -1.01 -0.20 -12.99
CA PRO A 118 -2.09 0.68 -12.52
C PRO A 118 -3.04 0.03 -11.49
N PHE A 119 -2.98 -1.30 -11.32
CA PHE A 119 -3.81 -2.06 -10.36
C PHE A 119 -3.01 -2.56 -9.14
N GLY A 120 -1.78 -2.04 -8.94
CA GLY A 120 -0.86 -2.53 -7.92
C GLY A 120 -0.21 -3.87 -8.30
N VAL A 121 0.90 -4.17 -7.65
CA VAL A 121 1.70 -5.40 -7.92
C VAL A 121 0.85 -6.66 -7.78
N TRP A 122 -0.02 -6.71 -6.79
CA TRP A 122 -0.89 -7.87 -6.59
C TRP A 122 -1.92 -8.06 -7.71
N GLY A 123 -2.52 -6.98 -8.19
CA GLY A 123 -3.45 -7.04 -9.32
C GLY A 123 -2.80 -7.55 -10.62
N ALA A 124 -1.52 -7.24 -10.84
CA ALA A 124 -0.76 -7.79 -11.96
C ALA A 124 -0.50 -9.30 -11.78
N ILE A 125 -0.14 -9.74 -10.57
CA ILE A 125 0.08 -11.16 -10.26
C ILE A 125 -1.21 -11.97 -10.44
N GLU A 126 -2.36 -11.48 -9.98
CA GLU A 126 -3.65 -12.16 -10.16
C GLU A 126 -4.02 -12.32 -11.64
N ARG A 127 -3.77 -11.29 -12.45
CA ARG A 127 -4.01 -11.36 -13.90
C ARG A 127 -3.10 -12.37 -14.59
N LEU A 128 -1.83 -12.43 -14.22
CA LEU A 128 -0.88 -13.42 -14.71
C LEU A 128 -1.31 -14.84 -14.33
N MET A 129 -1.69 -15.06 -13.07
CA MET A 129 -2.18 -16.37 -12.61
C MET A 129 -3.50 -16.78 -13.29
N ALA A 130 -4.41 -15.84 -13.53
CA ALA A 130 -5.65 -16.12 -14.25
C ALA A 130 -5.41 -16.45 -15.71
N TRP A 131 -4.40 -15.84 -16.34
CA TRP A 131 -4.00 -16.14 -17.73
C TRP A 131 -3.40 -17.54 -17.84
N THR A 132 -2.52 -17.91 -16.90
CA THR A 132 -1.91 -19.26 -16.84
C THR A 132 -2.94 -20.35 -16.62
N LYS A 133 -3.94 -20.12 -15.74
CA LYS A 133 -5.04 -21.09 -15.55
C LYS A 133 -5.90 -21.28 -16.79
N ARG A 134 -6.08 -20.26 -17.62
CA ARG A 134 -6.85 -20.37 -18.89
C ARG A 134 -6.09 -21.10 -19.98
N SER A 135 -4.75 -21.06 -19.96
CA SER A 135 -3.92 -21.78 -20.95
C SER A 135 -3.78 -23.26 -20.63
N VAL A 136 -3.93 -23.67 -19.37
CA VAL A 136 -3.85 -25.09 -18.92
C VAL A 136 -5.21 -25.80 -19.05
N ALA A 137 -6.33 -25.05 -19.16
CA ALA A 137 -7.68 -25.60 -19.31
C ALA A 137 -8.14 -25.77 -20.77
N ARG A 138 -7.25 -25.58 -21.73
CA ARG A 138 -7.41 -25.93 -23.14
C ARG A 138 -6.52 -27.12 -23.51
#